data_2591af1bd8dc2dc1260c471449776f00
#
_entry.id   2591af1bd8dc2dc1260c471449776f00
#
_cell.length_a   1.000
_cell.length_b   1.000
_cell.length_c   1.000
_cell.angle_alpha   90.00
_cell.angle_beta   90.00
_cell.angle_gamma   90.00
#
_symmetry.space_group_name_H-M   'P 1'
#
loop_
_entity.id
_entity.type
_entity.pdbx_description
1 polymer ?
#
loop_
_entity_poly.entity_id
_entity_poly.type
_entity_poly.pdbx_seq_one_letter_code
_entity_poly.pdbx_strand_id
1 'polypeptide(L)'
;MESIQIHDKQFVPFINRDKISRYVEFLANQIAEDIGPDEVPIFIGILNGSFMFAADFVRNYPNDCHITFVKMASYEGVNSTGKIKHLVGINEDLTGKTVVILEDIIDTGNTLAEIYEIFRDKKVKKLLIATLFFKPDVFRKELPIDYIGKSIEDKFIVGYGLDYDGLGRNLPDIYQLKL
;
A
#
# COMPACT_ATOMS: atom_id res chain seq x y z
N MET A 1 -14.76 12.97 15.88
CA MET A 1 -13.99 11.74 16.22
C MET A 1 -13.42 11.90 17.62
N GLU A 2 -13.54 10.91 18.46
CA GLU A 2 -12.99 10.86 19.82
C GLU A 2 -11.65 10.14 19.83
N SER A 3 -10.84 10.36 20.88
CA SER A 3 -9.60 9.62 21.11
C SER A 3 -9.94 8.16 21.41
N ILE A 4 -9.08 7.25 20.98
CA ILE A 4 -9.24 5.80 21.19
C ILE A 4 -8.01 5.23 21.90
N GLN A 5 -8.19 4.10 22.56
CA GLN A 5 -7.10 3.32 23.13
C GLN A 5 -6.98 2.00 22.40
N ILE A 6 -5.76 1.65 22.01
CA ILE A 6 -5.39 0.35 21.46
C ILE A 6 -4.20 -0.16 22.29
N HIS A 7 -4.39 -1.29 22.96
CA HIS A 7 -3.43 -1.85 23.93
C HIS A 7 -3.03 -0.80 24.98
N ASP A 8 -1.76 -0.50 25.09
CA ASP A 8 -1.16 0.44 26.05
C ASP A 8 -1.08 1.88 25.56
N LYS A 9 -1.53 2.17 24.31
CA LYS A 9 -1.36 3.48 23.67
C LYS A 9 -2.67 4.19 23.39
N GLN A 10 -2.65 5.52 23.55
CA GLN A 10 -3.74 6.40 23.14
C GLN A 10 -3.49 6.97 21.76
N PHE A 11 -4.56 7.05 20.97
CA PHE A 11 -4.55 7.61 19.63
C PHE A 11 -5.59 8.72 19.51
N VAL A 12 -5.24 9.79 18.82
CA VAL A 12 -6.13 10.92 18.55
C VAL A 12 -6.51 10.96 17.08
N PRO A 13 -7.69 11.49 16.73
CA PRO A 13 -8.12 11.62 15.34
C PRO A 13 -7.11 12.39 14.50
N PHE A 14 -6.85 11.90 13.28
CA PHE A 14 -5.90 12.53 12.36
C PHE A 14 -6.51 12.82 10.99
N ILE A 15 -6.96 11.79 10.27
CA ILE A 15 -7.60 11.93 8.95
C ILE A 15 -8.93 11.18 8.96
N ASN A 16 -10.02 11.87 8.65
CA ASN A 16 -11.32 11.23 8.61
C ASN A 16 -11.56 10.48 7.28
N ARG A 17 -12.52 9.54 7.30
CA ARG A 17 -12.88 8.71 6.15
C ARG A 17 -13.27 9.51 4.90
N ASP A 18 -13.89 10.68 5.04
CA ASP A 18 -14.29 11.49 3.89
C ASP A 18 -13.07 12.05 3.15
N LYS A 19 -12.01 12.42 3.88
CA LYS A 19 -10.73 12.80 3.28
C LYS A 19 -10.03 11.62 2.64
N ILE A 20 -10.05 10.45 3.31
CA ILE A 20 -9.48 9.22 2.76
C ILE A 20 -10.16 8.88 1.43
N SER A 21 -11.50 8.89 1.40
CA SER A 21 -12.27 8.62 0.18
C SER A 21 -11.87 9.54 -0.98
N ARG A 22 -11.67 10.83 -0.72
CA ARG A 22 -11.21 11.79 -1.75
C ARG A 22 -9.79 11.48 -2.26
N TYR A 23 -8.89 11.04 -1.39
CA TYR A 23 -7.54 10.66 -1.81
C TYR A 23 -7.57 9.39 -2.68
N VAL A 24 -8.42 8.43 -2.32
CA VAL A 24 -8.59 7.19 -3.09
C VAL A 24 -9.20 7.49 -4.47
N GLU A 25 -10.26 8.28 -4.52
CA GLU A 25 -10.91 8.72 -5.77
C GLU A 25 -9.92 9.49 -6.68
N PHE A 26 -9.16 10.40 -6.09
CA PHE A 26 -8.11 11.15 -6.82
C PHE A 26 -7.08 10.21 -7.45
N LEU A 27 -6.54 9.26 -6.67
CA LEU A 27 -5.57 8.29 -7.17
C LEU A 27 -6.14 7.40 -8.27
N ALA A 28 -7.37 6.90 -8.09
CA ALA A 28 -8.00 6.02 -9.07
C ALA A 28 -8.21 6.74 -10.42
N ASN A 29 -8.67 7.98 -10.40
CA ASN A 29 -8.87 8.78 -11.60
C ASN A 29 -7.54 9.15 -12.28
N GLN A 30 -6.55 9.59 -11.52
CA GLN A 30 -5.23 9.94 -12.05
C GLN A 30 -4.57 8.75 -12.75
N ILE A 31 -4.60 7.58 -12.11
CA ILE A 31 -4.01 6.35 -12.67
C ILE A 31 -4.79 5.91 -13.92
N ALA A 32 -6.12 6.06 -13.91
CA ALA A 32 -6.95 5.72 -15.07
C ALA A 32 -6.67 6.62 -16.28
N GLU A 33 -6.47 7.93 -16.06
CA GLU A 33 -6.08 8.88 -17.11
C GLU A 33 -4.71 8.53 -17.70
N ASP A 34 -3.71 8.21 -16.86
CA ASP A 34 -2.34 7.93 -17.30
C ASP A 34 -2.20 6.57 -18.01
N ILE A 35 -2.98 5.57 -17.63
CA ILE A 35 -2.97 4.23 -18.26
C ILE A 35 -3.83 4.25 -19.54
N GLY A 36 -4.95 4.95 -19.51
CA GLY A 36 -5.92 5.00 -20.60
C GLY A 36 -6.92 3.83 -20.58
N PRO A 37 -8.05 3.99 -21.33
CA PRO A 37 -9.17 3.04 -21.29
C PRO A 37 -8.91 1.74 -22.05
N ASP A 38 -7.94 1.71 -22.96
CA ASP A 38 -7.64 0.55 -23.82
C ASP A 38 -6.67 -0.45 -23.16
N GLU A 39 -6.11 -0.13 -22.01
CA GLU A 39 -5.18 -0.98 -21.27
C GLU A 39 -5.80 -1.49 -19.96
N VAL A 40 -5.75 -2.80 -19.75
CA VAL A 40 -6.23 -3.45 -18.53
C VAL A 40 -5.05 -3.73 -17.60
N PRO A 41 -4.82 -2.88 -16.57
CA PRO A 41 -3.72 -3.05 -15.62
C PRO A 41 -3.99 -4.16 -14.61
N ILE A 42 -2.92 -4.60 -13.97
CA ILE A 42 -2.97 -5.49 -12.81
C ILE A 42 -2.60 -4.67 -11.57
N PHE A 43 -3.55 -4.45 -10.68
CA PHE A 43 -3.30 -3.87 -9.37
C PHE A 43 -2.87 -4.95 -8.40
N ILE A 44 -1.84 -4.67 -7.59
CA ILE A 44 -1.29 -5.62 -6.62
C ILE A 44 -1.24 -4.96 -5.24
N GLY A 45 -2.19 -5.32 -4.39
CA GLY A 45 -2.22 -4.85 -3.00
C GLY A 45 -1.23 -5.60 -2.11
N ILE A 46 -0.47 -4.86 -1.28
CA ILE A 46 0.47 -5.45 -0.34
C ILE A 46 -0.23 -5.72 1.01
N LEU A 47 -0.42 -6.97 1.33
CA LEU A 47 -1.09 -7.36 2.57
C LEU A 47 -0.14 -7.27 3.78
N ASN A 48 -0.68 -6.93 4.97
CA ASN A 48 -2.11 -6.83 5.30
C ASN A 48 -2.65 -5.39 5.19
N GLY A 49 -1.83 -4.36 5.28
CA GLY A 49 -2.27 -2.97 5.46
C GLY A 49 -3.13 -2.45 4.32
N SER A 50 -2.77 -2.76 3.08
CA SER A 50 -3.40 -2.18 1.89
C SER A 50 -4.81 -2.71 1.57
N PHE A 51 -5.35 -3.71 2.28
CA PHE A 51 -6.58 -4.39 1.87
C PHE A 51 -7.80 -3.44 1.76
N MET A 52 -7.95 -2.47 2.69
CA MET A 52 -9.03 -1.49 2.63
C MET A 52 -8.80 -0.49 1.50
N PHE A 53 -7.59 0.03 1.39
CA PHE A 53 -7.22 0.94 0.32
C PHE A 53 -7.43 0.29 -1.06
N ALA A 54 -6.94 -0.93 -1.27
CA ALA A 54 -7.08 -1.64 -2.54
C ALA A 54 -8.55 -1.90 -2.89
N ALA A 55 -9.39 -2.28 -1.92
CA ALA A 55 -10.81 -2.51 -2.13
C ALA A 55 -11.55 -1.22 -2.55
N ASP A 56 -11.31 -0.13 -1.84
CA ASP A 56 -11.93 1.15 -2.20
C ASP A 56 -11.34 1.73 -3.50
N PHE A 57 -10.05 1.53 -3.76
CA PHE A 57 -9.41 1.95 -4.99
C PHE A 57 -10.06 1.31 -6.23
N VAL A 58 -10.20 -0.02 -6.26
CA VAL A 58 -10.80 -0.69 -7.44
C VAL A 58 -12.27 -0.35 -7.62
N ARG A 59 -13.00 -0.02 -6.56
CA ARG A 59 -14.38 0.45 -6.66
C ARG A 59 -14.50 1.84 -7.27
N ASN A 60 -13.45 2.66 -7.16
CA ASN A 60 -13.37 4.01 -7.76
C ASN A 60 -12.64 4.02 -9.10
N TYR A 61 -11.95 2.94 -9.49
CA TYR A 61 -11.26 2.84 -10.77
C TYR A 61 -12.30 2.70 -11.91
N PRO A 62 -12.32 3.60 -12.90
CA PRO A 62 -13.43 3.68 -13.86
C PRO A 62 -13.36 2.67 -15.00
N ASN A 63 -12.18 2.04 -15.24
CA ASN A 63 -11.95 1.12 -16.35
C ASN A 63 -11.83 -0.32 -15.85
N ASP A 64 -11.75 -1.28 -16.78
CA ASP A 64 -11.47 -2.67 -16.46
C ASP A 64 -10.07 -2.83 -15.84
N CYS A 65 -9.95 -3.71 -14.85
CA CYS A 65 -8.69 -4.01 -14.19
C CYS A 65 -8.69 -5.42 -13.59
N HIS A 66 -7.50 -5.95 -13.36
CA HIS A 66 -7.28 -7.09 -12.49
C HIS A 66 -6.81 -6.61 -11.12
N ILE A 67 -7.19 -7.33 -10.07
CA ILE A 67 -6.69 -7.12 -8.71
C ILE A 67 -6.21 -8.44 -8.12
N THR A 68 -5.02 -8.43 -7.57
CA THR A 68 -4.48 -9.54 -6.79
C THR A 68 -3.75 -8.99 -5.55
N PHE A 69 -3.38 -9.89 -4.65
CA PHE A 69 -2.72 -9.49 -3.40
C PHE A 69 -1.47 -10.32 -3.19
N VAL A 70 -0.47 -9.68 -2.60
CA VAL A 70 0.77 -10.33 -2.20
C VAL A 70 1.08 -10.06 -0.75
N LYS A 71 1.78 -10.99 -0.14
CA LYS A 71 2.27 -10.85 1.24
C LYS A 71 3.74 -11.23 1.31
N MET A 72 4.53 -10.37 1.97
CA MET A 72 5.90 -10.74 2.32
C MET A 72 5.90 -11.76 3.45
N ALA A 73 6.45 -12.94 3.20
CA ALA A 73 6.66 -13.98 4.21
C ALA A 73 8.15 -14.14 4.48
N SER A 74 8.51 -14.19 5.76
CA SER A 74 9.87 -14.51 6.19
C SER A 74 9.92 -15.95 6.68
N TYR A 75 10.77 -16.78 6.08
CA TYR A 75 11.08 -18.12 6.57
C TYR A 75 12.42 -18.12 7.29
N GLU A 76 12.45 -18.67 8.51
CA GLU A 76 13.69 -19.01 9.18
C GLU A 76 14.05 -20.45 8.79
N GLY A 77 15.01 -20.58 7.88
CA GLY A 77 15.52 -21.91 7.51
C GLY A 77 16.43 -22.48 8.59
N VAL A 78 16.27 -23.77 8.89
CA VAL A 78 17.05 -24.48 9.95
C VAL A 78 18.56 -24.48 9.67
N ASN A 79 19.00 -24.19 8.42
CA ASN A 79 20.40 -24.26 7.99
C ASN A 79 20.92 -23.01 7.25
N SER A 80 20.22 -21.87 7.29
CA SER A 80 20.69 -20.67 6.61
C SER A 80 20.86 -19.51 7.59
N THR A 81 21.99 -18.82 7.48
CA THR A 81 22.33 -17.61 8.23
C THR A 81 21.56 -16.37 7.76
N GLY A 82 20.50 -16.53 6.95
CA GLY A 82 19.71 -15.43 6.40
C GLY A 82 18.21 -15.73 6.40
N LYS A 83 17.39 -14.70 6.66
CA LYS A 83 15.94 -14.76 6.46
C LYS A 83 15.67 -14.71 4.96
N ILE A 84 15.10 -15.79 4.40
CA ILE A 84 14.63 -15.78 3.01
C ILE A 84 13.23 -15.17 3.02
N LYS A 85 13.05 -14.05 2.35
CA LYS A 85 11.76 -13.41 2.17
C LYS A 85 11.16 -13.85 0.83
N HIS A 86 9.95 -14.34 0.86
CA HIS A 86 9.19 -14.73 -0.31
C HIS A 86 7.91 -13.92 -0.43
N LEU A 87 7.56 -13.57 -1.67
CA LEU A 87 6.23 -13.06 -1.99
C LEU A 87 5.27 -14.24 -2.16
N VAL A 88 4.19 -14.21 -1.39
CA VAL A 88 3.10 -15.19 -1.48
C VAL A 88 1.91 -14.51 -2.15
N GLY A 89 1.27 -15.18 -3.10
CA GLY A 89 0.02 -14.73 -3.71
C GLY A 89 0.08 -14.39 -5.21
N ILE A 90 1.27 -14.33 -5.84
CA ILE A 90 1.35 -14.10 -7.29
C ILE A 90 1.28 -15.45 -8.01
N ASN A 91 0.17 -15.68 -8.68
CA ASN A 91 -0.03 -16.85 -9.55
C ASN A 91 -0.22 -16.45 -11.02
N GLU A 92 -0.36 -15.16 -11.31
CA GLU A 92 -0.62 -14.63 -12.64
C GLU A 92 0.68 -14.42 -13.43
N ASP A 93 0.61 -14.61 -14.75
CA ASP A 93 1.67 -14.18 -15.65
C ASP A 93 1.61 -12.65 -15.83
N LEU A 94 2.65 -11.98 -15.37
CA LEU A 94 2.78 -10.52 -15.44
C LEU A 94 3.54 -10.05 -16.70
N THR A 95 4.01 -10.97 -17.53
CA THR A 95 4.83 -10.65 -18.70
C THR A 95 4.10 -9.71 -19.66
N GLY A 96 4.70 -8.57 -19.97
CA GLY A 96 4.15 -7.57 -20.88
C GLY A 96 2.93 -6.80 -20.34
N LYS A 97 2.57 -6.94 -19.06
CA LYS A 97 1.46 -6.24 -18.42
C LYS A 97 1.92 -4.96 -17.72
N THR A 98 1.03 -3.98 -17.62
CA THR A 98 1.19 -2.85 -16.72
C THR A 98 0.75 -3.28 -15.32
N VAL A 99 1.67 -3.19 -14.37
CA VAL A 99 1.50 -3.57 -12.97
C VAL A 99 1.56 -2.31 -12.12
N VAL A 100 0.60 -2.15 -11.21
CA VAL A 100 0.58 -1.05 -10.23
C VAL A 100 0.55 -1.65 -8.84
N ILE A 101 1.59 -1.40 -8.06
CA ILE A 101 1.65 -1.78 -6.65
C ILE A 101 0.81 -0.78 -5.85
N LEU A 102 -0.09 -1.30 -5.01
CA LEU A 102 -0.91 -0.51 -4.08
C LEU A 102 -0.43 -0.72 -2.64
N GLU A 103 0.09 0.34 -2.04
CA GLU A 103 0.56 0.38 -0.66
C GLU A 103 -0.30 1.33 0.17
N ASP A 104 -0.64 0.95 1.39
CA ASP A 104 -1.37 1.82 2.32
C ASP A 104 -0.49 2.97 2.81
N ILE A 105 0.75 2.68 3.16
CA ILE A 105 1.72 3.68 3.59
C ILE A 105 3.14 3.31 3.17
N ILE A 106 3.86 4.28 2.63
CA ILE A 106 5.30 4.19 2.43
C ILE A 106 5.99 5.07 3.48
N ASP A 107 6.72 4.40 4.37
CA ASP A 107 7.56 4.97 5.42
C ASP A 107 9.03 5.01 4.94
N THR A 108 9.92 4.21 5.48
CA THR A 108 11.33 4.13 5.07
C THR A 108 11.55 3.56 3.67
N GLY A 109 10.56 2.86 3.13
CA GLY A 109 10.59 2.23 1.82
C GLY A 109 11.30 0.87 1.76
N ASN A 110 11.69 0.28 2.89
CA ASN A 110 12.42 -0.99 2.90
C ASN A 110 11.63 -2.13 2.29
N THR A 111 10.37 -2.33 2.71
CA THR A 111 9.48 -3.36 2.16
C THR A 111 9.24 -3.16 0.68
N LEU A 112 8.98 -1.92 0.28
CA LEU A 112 8.74 -1.57 -1.11
C LEU A 112 9.95 -1.86 -2.00
N ALA A 113 11.17 -1.56 -1.54
CA ALA A 113 12.40 -1.83 -2.30
C ALA A 113 12.56 -3.33 -2.58
N GLU A 114 12.30 -4.18 -1.59
CA GLU A 114 12.37 -5.63 -1.76
C GLU A 114 11.30 -6.14 -2.75
N ILE A 115 10.10 -5.62 -2.66
CA ILE A 115 8.99 -5.96 -3.57
C ILE A 115 9.31 -5.49 -4.99
N TYR A 116 9.80 -4.27 -5.15
CA TYR A 116 10.14 -3.69 -6.44
C TYR A 116 11.16 -4.55 -7.19
N GLU A 117 12.22 -5.01 -6.52
CA GLU A 117 13.23 -5.88 -7.12
C GLU A 117 12.62 -7.22 -7.60
N ILE A 118 11.71 -7.81 -6.84
CA ILE A 118 11.03 -9.06 -7.24
C ILE A 118 10.19 -8.85 -8.51
N PHE A 119 9.52 -7.71 -8.64
CA PHE A 119 8.68 -7.41 -9.80
C PHE A 119 9.49 -6.96 -11.01
N ARG A 120 10.60 -6.27 -10.82
CA ARG A 120 11.49 -5.84 -11.92
C ARG A 120 11.92 -7.02 -12.79
N ASP A 121 12.16 -8.18 -12.17
CA ASP A 121 12.61 -9.38 -12.87
C ASP A 121 11.47 -10.15 -13.59
N LYS A 122 10.21 -9.73 -13.43
CA LYS A 122 9.01 -10.39 -14.01
C LYS A 122 8.71 -10.00 -15.46
N LYS A 123 9.58 -9.23 -16.13
CA LYS A 123 9.40 -8.76 -17.52
C LYS A 123 8.07 -8.02 -17.74
N VAL A 124 7.62 -7.26 -16.76
CA VAL A 124 6.44 -6.40 -16.89
C VAL A 124 6.65 -5.31 -17.94
N LYS A 125 5.58 -4.82 -18.57
CA LYS A 125 5.62 -3.69 -19.51
C LYS A 125 5.93 -2.38 -18.77
N LYS A 126 5.21 -2.15 -17.65
CA LYS A 126 5.39 -1.03 -16.72
C LYS A 126 5.24 -1.54 -15.29
N LEU A 127 6.08 -1.03 -14.40
CA LEU A 127 5.92 -1.22 -12.96
C LEU A 127 5.76 0.15 -12.32
N LEU A 128 4.60 0.41 -11.77
CA LEU A 128 4.20 1.67 -11.15
C LEU A 128 3.90 1.45 -9.66
N ILE A 129 4.08 2.49 -8.86
CA ILE A 129 3.86 2.46 -7.42
C ILE A 129 2.85 3.54 -7.03
N ALA A 130 1.76 3.13 -6.40
CA ALA A 130 0.76 4.01 -5.82
C ALA A 130 0.66 3.78 -4.32
N THR A 131 0.65 4.85 -3.54
CA THR A 131 0.49 4.79 -2.10
C THR A 131 -0.58 5.76 -1.62
N LEU A 132 -1.38 5.33 -0.63
CA LEU A 132 -2.37 6.22 -0.03
C LEU A 132 -1.68 7.27 0.84
N PHE A 133 -0.71 6.86 1.68
CA PHE A 133 0.07 7.76 2.53
C PHE A 133 1.56 7.63 2.25
N PHE A 134 2.25 8.76 2.27
CA PHE A 134 3.69 8.84 2.07
C PHE A 134 4.35 9.70 3.14
N LYS A 135 5.44 9.22 3.72
CA LYS A 135 6.27 9.95 4.69
C LYS A 135 7.59 10.39 4.05
N PRO A 136 7.66 11.57 3.42
CA PRO A 136 8.85 12.01 2.70
C PRO A 136 10.07 12.18 3.59
N ASP A 137 9.87 12.60 4.86
CA ASP A 137 10.96 12.93 5.78
C ASP A 137 11.80 11.70 6.20
N VAL A 138 11.23 10.50 6.11
CA VAL A 138 11.88 9.25 6.53
C VAL A 138 12.15 8.28 5.38
N PHE A 139 11.65 8.57 4.19
CA PHE A 139 11.91 7.78 3.00
C PHE A 139 13.40 7.86 2.62
N ARG A 140 14.05 6.70 2.41
CA ARG A 140 15.51 6.59 2.21
C ARG A 140 15.89 5.75 0.99
N LYS A 141 14.99 5.59 0.03
CA LYS A 141 15.21 4.77 -1.16
C LYS A 141 15.21 5.60 -2.43
N GLU A 142 16.02 5.17 -3.39
CA GLU A 142 16.02 5.73 -4.75
C GLU A 142 15.05 4.94 -5.63
N LEU A 143 13.76 5.00 -5.25
CA LEU A 143 12.67 4.36 -5.99
C LEU A 143 11.64 5.42 -6.41
N PRO A 144 11.11 5.32 -7.62
CA PRO A 144 10.01 6.18 -8.02
C PRO A 144 8.77 5.83 -7.20
N ILE A 145 8.08 6.83 -6.68
CA ILE A 145 6.72 6.71 -6.18
C ILE A 145 5.86 7.50 -7.17
N ASP A 146 5.15 6.77 -8.04
CA ASP A 146 4.49 7.39 -9.19
C ASP A 146 3.22 8.16 -8.77
N TYR A 147 2.50 7.62 -7.77
CA TYR A 147 1.24 8.19 -7.32
C TYR A 147 1.16 8.25 -5.81
N ILE A 148 0.88 9.43 -5.27
CA ILE A 148 0.79 9.70 -3.83
C ILE A 148 -0.56 10.33 -3.51
N GLY A 149 -1.37 9.66 -2.69
CA GLY A 149 -2.64 10.20 -2.23
C GLY A 149 -2.46 11.37 -1.27
N LYS A 150 -1.63 11.19 -0.25
CA LYS A 150 -1.33 12.24 0.73
C LYS A 150 0.05 12.05 1.37
N SER A 151 0.88 13.08 1.30
CA SER A 151 2.09 13.17 2.13
C SER A 151 1.73 13.56 3.56
N ILE A 152 2.31 12.87 4.52
CA ILE A 152 2.11 13.10 5.97
C ILE A 152 3.45 13.19 6.68
N GLU A 153 3.45 13.82 7.86
CA GLU A 153 4.60 13.86 8.77
C GLU A 153 4.92 12.45 9.29
N ASP A 154 6.13 12.27 9.84
CA ASP A 154 6.50 11.02 10.50
C ASP A 154 5.77 10.84 11.84
N LYS A 155 4.52 10.38 11.75
CA LYS A 155 3.66 10.01 12.87
C LYS A 155 3.33 8.52 12.80
N PHE A 156 3.24 7.88 13.96
CA PHE A 156 2.71 6.54 14.03
C PHE A 156 1.18 6.60 13.92
N ILE A 157 0.63 5.95 12.91
CA ILE A 157 -0.80 5.99 12.59
C ILE A 157 -1.43 4.61 12.53
N VAL A 158 -2.72 4.53 12.83
CA VAL A 158 -3.55 3.33 12.78
C VAL A 158 -4.91 3.63 12.16
N GLY A 159 -5.59 2.62 11.71
CA GLY A 159 -6.91 2.72 11.07
C GLY A 159 -6.85 2.51 9.58
N TYR A 160 -7.99 2.28 8.97
CA TYR A 160 -8.14 2.07 7.53
C TYR A 160 -7.14 1.07 6.94
N GLY A 161 -7.02 -0.10 7.58
CA GLY A 161 -6.07 -1.14 7.20
C GLY A 161 -4.79 -1.17 8.04
N LEU A 162 -4.32 -0.04 8.57
CA LEU A 162 -3.14 0.08 9.41
C LEU A 162 -3.41 -0.38 10.85
N ASP A 163 -2.42 -1.00 11.49
CA ASP A 163 -2.57 -1.57 12.83
C ASP A 163 -1.50 -1.13 13.84
N TYR A 164 -1.82 -1.36 15.09
CA TYR A 164 -0.87 -1.46 16.18
C TYR A 164 -1.04 -2.83 16.84
N ASP A 165 -0.02 -3.67 16.69
CA ASP A 165 0.02 -5.04 17.23
C ASP A 165 -1.26 -5.85 16.94
N GLY A 166 -1.66 -5.85 15.65
CA GLY A 166 -2.80 -6.59 15.12
C GLY A 166 -4.18 -5.93 15.26
N LEU A 167 -4.31 -4.85 16.05
CA LEU A 167 -5.57 -4.14 16.26
C LEU A 167 -5.61 -2.78 15.56
N GLY A 168 -6.82 -2.28 15.28
CA GLY A 168 -7.06 -0.96 14.68
C GLY A 168 -7.38 -0.97 13.19
N ARG A 169 -7.10 -2.06 12.46
CA ARG A 169 -7.31 -2.12 10.99
C ARG A 169 -8.74 -1.84 10.55
N ASN A 170 -9.72 -2.19 11.39
CA ASN A 170 -11.15 -2.04 11.13
C ASN A 170 -11.70 -0.62 11.37
N LEU A 171 -10.87 0.30 11.88
CA LEU A 171 -11.31 1.68 12.08
C LEU A 171 -11.49 2.37 10.73
N PRO A 172 -12.57 3.11 10.52
CA PRO A 172 -12.83 3.77 9.24
C PRO A 172 -11.99 5.05 9.00
N ASP A 173 -11.50 5.64 10.09
CA ASP A 173 -10.69 6.85 10.10
C ASP A 173 -9.24 6.51 10.44
N ILE A 174 -8.32 7.45 10.16
CA ILE A 174 -6.92 7.37 10.61
C ILE A 174 -6.77 8.14 11.92
N TYR A 175 -6.09 7.51 12.85
CA TYR A 175 -5.70 8.06 14.13
C TYR A 175 -4.18 8.08 14.25
N GLN A 176 -3.65 9.09 14.92
CA GLN A 176 -2.22 9.19 15.22
C GLN A 176 -1.94 8.92 16.69
N LEU A 177 -0.77 8.37 16.99
CA LEU A 177 -0.31 8.18 18.36
C LEU A 177 -0.28 9.52 19.10
N LYS A 178 -0.90 9.56 20.27
CA LYS A 178 -0.80 10.70 21.18
C LYS A 178 0.57 10.65 21.89
N LEU A 179 1.37 11.67 21.67
CA LEU A 179 2.65 11.88 22.37
C LEU A 179 2.41 12.40 23.80
#